data_fc0e515f187371e0ea69e28d65a15330
#
_entry.id   fc0e515f187371e0ea69e28d65a15330
#
_cell.length_a   1.000
_cell.length_b   1.000
_cell.length_c   1.000
_cell.angle_alpha   90.00
_cell.angle_beta   90.00
_cell.angle_gamma   90.00
#
_symmetry.space_group_name_H-M   'P 1'
#
loop_
_entity.id
_entity.type
_entity.pdbx_description
1 polymer ?
#
loop_
_entity_poly.entity_id
_entity_poly.type
_entity_poly.pdbx_seq_one_letter_code
_entity_poly.pdbx_strand_id
1 'polypeptide(L)'
;MASVTLTESAKLAQDELVAGVIENIITVNRMFDVLPFDSIEGNSLAYNRENVLGDVIMAGVGTTFSGAGAGKGAATFTKVNSNLTTIMGDAEVNGLIQATRSGDGNDQTAVQIASKSKSAGRKYQDQLINGNGAGNEFAGLIQLCASGQTATTGATGSAISFAILDELMDLVTDKDGQVDYITMHARTLRSYKALLRALGGASINEVVELPGGAEVPAYSGTPIFRNDYIPTNQTKGGTTGCTTIFAGTLDDGSRTHGIAGLTATQAAGIQVVDVGESEDSDEHIWRVKWYCGLALFSEKGLACADGITN
;
A
#
# COMPACT_ATOMS: atom_id res chain seq x y z
N MET A 1 66.81 -13.96 -14.23
CA MET A 1 65.42 -14.16 -14.70
C MET A 1 64.59 -13.06 -14.04
N ALA A 2 63.98 -12.21 -14.83
CA ALA A 2 63.09 -11.17 -14.29
C ALA A 2 61.76 -11.86 -13.89
N SER A 3 61.39 -11.78 -12.64
CA SER A 3 60.08 -12.25 -12.15
C SER A 3 58.97 -11.34 -12.69
N VAL A 4 57.84 -11.92 -13.04
CA VAL A 4 56.64 -11.18 -13.47
C VAL A 4 56.22 -10.23 -12.35
N THR A 5 56.07 -8.95 -12.67
CA THR A 5 55.66 -7.95 -11.70
C THR A 5 54.16 -8.08 -11.42
N LEU A 6 53.70 -7.63 -10.24
CA LEU A 6 52.30 -7.65 -9.86
C LEU A 6 51.41 -6.93 -10.89
N THR A 7 51.91 -5.87 -11.51
CA THR A 7 51.27 -5.08 -12.56
C THR A 7 51.09 -5.85 -13.87
N GLU A 8 52.05 -6.71 -14.23
CA GLU A 8 51.95 -7.58 -15.41
C GLU A 8 51.03 -8.77 -15.14
N SER A 9 51.06 -9.34 -13.91
CA SER A 9 50.15 -10.38 -13.47
C SER A 9 48.72 -9.90 -13.42
N ALA A 10 48.47 -8.66 -12.99
CA ALA A 10 47.14 -8.07 -12.94
C ALA A 10 46.47 -7.91 -14.33
N LYS A 11 47.27 -7.80 -15.40
CA LYS A 11 46.76 -7.76 -16.79
C LYS A 11 46.21 -9.12 -17.25
N LEU A 12 46.66 -10.20 -16.63
CA LEU A 12 46.25 -11.58 -16.94
C LEU A 12 45.27 -12.13 -15.90
N ALA A 13 45.09 -11.44 -14.76
CA ALA A 13 44.10 -11.81 -13.76
C ALA A 13 42.72 -11.53 -14.32
N GLN A 14 41.89 -12.55 -14.42
CA GLN A 14 40.45 -12.38 -14.58
C GLN A 14 39.86 -12.18 -13.20
N ASP A 15 39.22 -11.04 -12.98
CA ASP A 15 38.43 -10.83 -11.77
C ASP A 15 37.31 -11.86 -11.73
N GLU A 16 37.11 -12.49 -10.58
CA GLU A 16 36.01 -13.41 -10.38
C GLU A 16 34.70 -12.60 -10.41
N LEU A 17 33.96 -12.70 -11.52
CA LEU A 17 32.67 -12.07 -11.67
C LEU A 17 31.60 -12.97 -11.07
N VAL A 18 30.90 -12.49 -10.05
CA VAL A 18 29.76 -13.21 -9.49
C VAL A 18 28.64 -13.23 -10.53
N ALA A 19 28.24 -14.41 -10.96
CA ALA A 19 27.13 -14.58 -11.89
C ALA A 19 25.83 -14.11 -11.24
N GLY A 20 25.08 -13.24 -11.92
CA GLY A 20 23.82 -12.69 -11.45
C GLY A 20 23.90 -11.21 -11.05
N VAL A 21 22.79 -10.67 -10.61
CA VAL A 21 22.69 -9.29 -10.15
C VAL A 21 22.52 -9.27 -8.63
N ILE A 22 23.47 -8.63 -7.95
CA ILE A 22 23.34 -8.37 -6.51
C ILE A 22 22.37 -7.20 -6.33
N GLU A 23 21.26 -7.46 -5.68
CA GLU A 23 20.24 -6.46 -5.46
C GLU A 23 20.55 -5.60 -4.23
N ASN A 24 20.80 -4.32 -4.44
CA ASN A 24 20.91 -3.36 -3.35
C ASN A 24 19.57 -2.92 -2.77
N ILE A 25 18.48 -3.25 -3.47
CA ILE A 25 17.14 -2.79 -3.13
C ILE A 25 16.28 -3.98 -2.74
N ILE A 26 16.13 -4.20 -1.45
CA ILE A 26 15.24 -5.19 -0.90
C ILE A 26 13.89 -4.51 -0.61
N THR A 27 12.83 -4.96 -1.26
CA THR A 27 11.49 -4.44 -1.01
C THR A 27 10.63 -5.57 -0.45
N VAL A 28 10.44 -5.56 0.86
CA VAL A 28 9.52 -6.47 1.54
C VAL A 28 8.45 -5.63 2.22
N ASN A 29 7.25 -5.63 1.67
CA ASN A 29 6.09 -5.04 2.31
C ASN A 29 5.10 -6.14 2.68
N ARG A 30 5.03 -6.47 3.96
CA ARG A 30 4.17 -7.51 4.52
C ARG A 30 2.67 -7.24 4.34
N MET A 31 2.29 -5.99 4.11
CA MET A 31 0.90 -5.64 3.83
C MET A 31 0.38 -6.32 2.55
N PHE A 32 1.26 -6.59 1.57
CA PHE A 32 0.88 -7.32 0.34
C PHE A 32 0.54 -8.78 0.58
N ASP A 33 1.10 -9.39 1.62
CA ASP A 33 0.83 -10.79 1.95
C ASP A 33 -0.60 -10.98 2.47
N VAL A 34 -1.24 -9.90 2.94
CA VAL A 34 -2.58 -9.91 3.54
C VAL A 34 -3.62 -9.12 2.76
N LEU A 35 -3.22 -8.20 1.87
CA LEU A 35 -4.17 -7.40 1.08
C LEU A 35 -4.95 -8.29 0.11
N PRO A 36 -6.29 -8.39 0.25
CA PRO A 36 -7.10 -9.15 -0.69
C PRO A 36 -7.17 -8.44 -2.05
N PHE A 37 -7.07 -9.19 -3.14
CA PHE A 37 -7.27 -8.70 -4.49
C PHE A 37 -8.56 -9.24 -5.08
N ASP A 38 -9.41 -8.34 -5.54
CA ASP A 38 -10.67 -8.66 -6.18
C ASP A 38 -10.58 -8.40 -7.69
N SER A 39 -11.13 -9.32 -8.48
CA SER A 39 -11.14 -9.20 -9.92
C SER A 39 -12.44 -8.57 -10.40
N ILE A 40 -12.34 -7.59 -11.28
CA ILE A 40 -13.50 -6.90 -11.84
C ILE A 40 -13.54 -6.98 -13.36
N GLU A 41 -14.77 -6.98 -13.88
CA GLU A 41 -15.04 -6.83 -15.31
C GLU A 41 -15.33 -5.35 -15.62
N GLY A 42 -14.66 -4.80 -16.64
CA GLY A 42 -14.77 -3.39 -17.00
C GLY A 42 -13.69 -2.50 -16.38
N ASN A 43 -13.80 -1.19 -16.59
CA ASN A 43 -12.77 -0.21 -16.20
C ASN A 43 -12.92 0.30 -14.78
N SER A 44 -14.07 0.08 -14.14
CA SER A 44 -14.35 0.57 -12.79
C SER A 44 -15.33 -0.33 -12.06
N LEU A 45 -15.17 -0.37 -10.74
CA LEU A 45 -16.14 -0.94 -9.82
C LEU A 45 -17.01 0.20 -9.29
N ALA A 46 -18.31 0.14 -9.59
CA ALA A 46 -19.30 1.09 -9.10
C ALA A 46 -20.14 0.44 -8.00
N TYR A 47 -20.21 1.09 -6.84
CA TYR A 47 -21.04 0.65 -5.73
C TYR A 47 -21.70 1.82 -5.02
N ASN A 48 -22.79 1.54 -4.32
CA ASN A 48 -23.53 2.55 -3.56
C ASN A 48 -23.22 2.39 -2.08
N ARG A 49 -22.79 3.48 -1.46
CA ARG A 49 -22.68 3.58 0.00
C ARG A 49 -23.94 4.17 0.58
N GLU A 50 -24.41 3.60 1.66
CA GLU A 50 -25.42 4.19 2.51
C GLU A 50 -24.73 5.13 3.51
N ASN A 51 -24.96 6.44 3.36
CA ASN A 51 -24.33 7.44 4.22
C ASN A 51 -25.13 7.66 5.51
N VAL A 52 -26.45 7.65 5.42
CA VAL A 52 -27.34 7.87 6.55
C VAL A 52 -28.49 6.88 6.46
N LEU A 53 -28.70 6.15 7.54
CA LEU A 53 -29.87 5.27 7.70
C LEU A 53 -31.15 6.10 7.78
N GLY A 54 -32.27 5.53 7.30
CA GLY A 54 -33.58 6.11 7.56
C GLY A 54 -33.86 6.20 9.05
N ASP A 55 -34.40 7.30 9.52
CA ASP A 55 -34.66 7.51 10.93
C ASP A 55 -35.89 6.79 11.41
N VAL A 56 -35.80 6.28 12.64
CA VAL A 56 -36.91 5.68 13.39
C VAL A 56 -36.97 6.31 14.78
N ILE A 57 -38.16 6.46 15.31
CA ILE A 57 -38.38 7.01 16.64
C ILE A 57 -39.20 6.08 17.51
N MET A 58 -39.03 6.17 18.82
CA MET A 58 -39.96 5.62 19.79
C MET A 58 -41.18 6.54 19.89
N ALA A 59 -42.35 6.06 19.50
CA ALA A 59 -43.56 6.85 19.43
C ALA A 59 -44.56 6.44 20.49
N GLY A 60 -45.20 7.41 21.17
CA GLY A 60 -46.34 7.22 22.04
C GLY A 60 -47.67 7.43 21.33
N VAL A 61 -48.77 7.24 22.05
CA VAL A 61 -50.11 7.49 21.51
C VAL A 61 -50.25 8.98 21.14
N GLY A 62 -50.58 9.26 19.87
CA GLY A 62 -50.77 10.64 19.38
C GLY A 62 -49.48 11.29 18.84
N THR A 63 -48.36 10.58 18.76
CA THR A 63 -47.14 11.10 18.16
C THR A 63 -47.31 11.33 16.66
N THR A 64 -46.96 12.53 16.16
CA THR A 64 -46.97 12.87 14.74
C THR A 64 -45.56 12.77 14.16
N PHE A 65 -45.41 12.13 12.99
CA PHE A 65 -44.18 12.08 12.23
C PHE A 65 -44.03 13.33 11.37
N SER A 66 -43.02 14.16 11.59
CA SER A 66 -42.96 15.50 10.99
C SER A 66 -41.71 15.79 10.11
N GLY A 67 -40.77 14.90 9.99
CA GLY A 67 -39.57 15.09 9.17
C GLY A 67 -38.35 14.30 9.61
N ALA A 68 -37.16 14.66 9.14
CA ALA A 68 -35.91 14.04 9.54
C ALA A 68 -35.66 14.25 11.04
N GLY A 69 -35.27 13.18 11.75
CA GLY A 69 -35.16 13.17 13.22
C GLY A 69 -36.51 12.99 13.95
N ALA A 70 -37.61 12.89 13.23
CA ALA A 70 -38.94 12.66 13.78
C ALA A 70 -39.66 11.48 13.10
N GLY A 71 -38.90 10.50 12.61
CA GLY A 71 -39.40 9.24 12.05
C GLY A 71 -39.76 9.27 10.56
N LYS A 72 -39.46 10.36 9.84
CA LYS A 72 -39.69 10.49 8.39
C LYS A 72 -38.42 10.72 7.57
N GLY A 73 -37.23 10.63 8.18
CA GLY A 73 -35.98 10.75 7.46
C GLY A 73 -35.74 9.55 6.56
N ALA A 74 -35.48 9.81 5.28
CA ALA A 74 -35.10 8.76 4.33
C ALA A 74 -33.59 8.46 4.39
N ALA A 75 -33.20 7.23 4.10
CA ALA A 75 -31.80 6.87 3.90
C ALA A 75 -31.21 7.64 2.71
N THR A 76 -29.94 7.99 2.83
CA THR A 76 -29.19 8.67 1.76
C THR A 76 -28.04 7.79 1.26
N PHE A 77 -27.86 7.79 -0.06
CA PHE A 77 -26.88 6.95 -0.73
C PHE A 77 -25.96 7.81 -1.57
N THR A 78 -24.67 7.42 -1.64
CA THR A 78 -23.67 7.99 -2.55
C THR A 78 -23.13 6.90 -3.45
N LYS A 79 -23.09 7.13 -4.75
CA LYS A 79 -22.43 6.25 -5.71
C LYS A 79 -20.95 6.54 -5.72
N VAL A 80 -20.13 5.52 -5.47
CA VAL A 80 -18.67 5.56 -5.51
C VAL A 80 -18.18 4.73 -6.70
N ASN A 81 -17.18 5.25 -7.41
CA ASN A 81 -16.52 4.53 -8.50
C ASN A 81 -15.04 4.38 -8.15
N SER A 82 -14.56 3.14 -8.12
CA SER A 82 -13.14 2.81 -7.99
C SER A 82 -12.63 2.36 -9.35
N ASN A 83 -11.73 3.15 -9.95
CA ASN A 83 -11.25 2.93 -11.31
C ASN A 83 -10.02 2.03 -11.33
N LEU A 84 -9.90 1.18 -12.36
CA LEU A 84 -8.65 0.53 -12.72
C LEU A 84 -7.74 1.53 -13.45
N THR A 85 -6.47 1.46 -13.12
CA THR A 85 -5.40 2.19 -13.79
C THR A 85 -4.35 1.22 -14.29
N THR A 86 -3.49 1.67 -15.19
CA THR A 86 -2.47 0.81 -15.80
C THR A 86 -1.09 1.23 -15.33
N ILE A 87 -0.37 0.30 -14.70
CA ILE A 87 1.07 0.41 -14.47
C ILE A 87 1.75 -0.32 -15.61
N MET A 88 2.61 0.35 -16.37
CA MET A 88 3.34 -0.28 -17.46
C MET A 88 4.78 0.23 -17.59
N GLY A 89 5.64 -0.60 -18.15
CA GLY A 89 7.00 -0.24 -18.48
C GLY A 89 7.59 -1.22 -19.50
N ASP A 90 8.38 -0.70 -20.43
CA ASP A 90 9.03 -1.50 -21.46
C ASP A 90 10.45 -1.87 -21.02
N ALA A 91 10.82 -3.13 -21.21
CA ALA A 91 12.17 -3.64 -21.09
C ALA A 91 12.71 -3.83 -22.50
N GLU A 92 13.67 -3.00 -22.89
CA GLU A 92 14.28 -2.97 -24.22
C GLU A 92 15.70 -3.51 -24.12
N VAL A 93 16.06 -4.43 -25.02
CA VAL A 93 17.40 -5.00 -25.07
C VAL A 93 17.86 -5.03 -26.53
N ASN A 94 19.01 -4.42 -26.80
CA ASN A 94 19.60 -4.42 -28.14
C ASN A 94 20.04 -5.82 -28.55
N GLY A 95 19.76 -6.20 -29.80
CA GLY A 95 20.03 -7.53 -30.36
C GLY A 95 21.52 -7.91 -30.30
N LEU A 96 22.41 -6.96 -30.56
CA LEU A 96 23.87 -7.19 -30.47
C LEU A 96 24.30 -7.50 -29.03
N ILE A 97 23.74 -6.81 -28.03
CA ILE A 97 24.02 -7.05 -26.60
C ILE A 97 23.50 -8.44 -26.22
N GLN A 98 22.29 -8.77 -26.62
CA GLN A 98 21.70 -10.08 -26.37
C GLN A 98 22.55 -11.20 -27.00
N ALA A 99 22.97 -11.05 -28.24
CA ALA A 99 23.77 -12.04 -28.94
C ALA A 99 25.19 -12.23 -28.38
N THR A 100 25.82 -11.17 -27.89
CA THR A 100 27.22 -11.20 -27.47
C THR A 100 27.43 -11.42 -25.98
N ARG A 101 26.45 -11.07 -25.11
CA ARG A 101 26.62 -11.05 -23.65
C ARG A 101 25.68 -11.96 -22.87
N SER A 102 24.70 -12.57 -23.52
CA SER A 102 23.78 -13.52 -22.86
C SER A 102 24.37 -14.92 -22.61
N GLY A 103 25.57 -15.20 -23.14
CA GLY A 103 26.23 -16.52 -23.03
C GLY A 103 26.84 -16.84 -21.67
N ASP A 104 27.07 -15.85 -20.82
CA ASP A 104 27.81 -16.00 -19.54
C ASP A 104 26.89 -16.20 -18.32
N GLY A 105 25.71 -16.78 -18.49
CA GLY A 105 24.77 -17.08 -17.39
C GLY A 105 23.91 -15.88 -16.97
N ASN A 106 24.07 -14.70 -17.60
CA ASN A 106 23.27 -13.50 -17.38
C ASN A 106 22.44 -13.18 -18.63
N ASP A 107 21.24 -13.72 -18.72
CA ASP A 107 20.28 -13.30 -19.75
C ASP A 107 19.85 -11.86 -19.48
N GLN A 108 20.32 -10.94 -20.36
CA GLN A 108 20.06 -9.50 -20.22
C GLN A 108 18.56 -9.19 -20.28
N THR A 109 17.80 -9.93 -21.08
CA THR A 109 16.33 -9.79 -21.19
C THR A 109 15.66 -10.18 -19.89
N ALA A 110 16.02 -11.32 -19.30
CA ALA A 110 15.44 -11.79 -18.04
C ALA A 110 15.73 -10.82 -16.89
N VAL A 111 16.94 -10.27 -16.82
CA VAL A 111 17.35 -9.27 -15.82
C VAL A 111 16.52 -7.99 -15.95
N GLN A 112 16.34 -7.48 -17.18
CA GLN A 112 15.54 -6.27 -17.41
C GLN A 112 14.06 -6.49 -17.09
N ILE A 113 13.47 -7.62 -17.48
CA ILE A 113 12.09 -7.98 -17.15
C ILE A 113 11.90 -8.07 -15.63
N ALA A 114 12.81 -8.75 -14.93
CA ALA A 114 12.76 -8.86 -13.47
C ALA A 114 12.84 -7.50 -12.78
N SER A 115 13.74 -6.63 -13.23
CA SER A 115 13.88 -5.26 -12.73
C SER A 115 12.61 -4.43 -12.94
N LYS A 116 12.01 -4.49 -14.13
CA LYS A 116 10.75 -3.78 -14.46
C LYS A 116 9.58 -4.31 -13.66
N SER A 117 9.47 -5.63 -13.45
CA SER A 117 8.42 -6.25 -12.64
C SER A 117 8.49 -5.80 -11.19
N LYS A 118 9.70 -5.70 -10.60
CA LYS A 118 9.90 -5.12 -9.27
C LYS A 118 9.51 -3.65 -9.22
N SER A 119 9.88 -2.88 -10.25
CA SER A 119 9.52 -1.47 -10.35
C SER A 119 8.02 -1.27 -10.41
N ALA A 120 7.28 -2.13 -11.13
CA ALA A 120 5.82 -2.11 -11.19
C ALA A 120 5.20 -2.39 -9.80
N GLY A 121 5.69 -3.39 -9.08
CA GLY A 121 5.24 -3.67 -7.72
C GLY A 121 5.51 -2.51 -6.74
N ARG A 122 6.67 -1.87 -6.85
CA ARG A 122 7.00 -0.67 -6.03
C ARG A 122 6.12 0.52 -6.38
N LYS A 123 5.81 0.72 -7.68
CA LYS A 123 4.90 1.80 -8.10
C LYS A 123 3.49 1.59 -7.55
N TYR A 124 3.01 0.34 -7.52
CA TYR A 124 1.73 0.04 -6.88
C TYR A 124 1.75 0.36 -5.38
N GLN A 125 2.83 -0.01 -4.66
CA GLN A 125 2.96 0.31 -3.23
C GLN A 125 2.96 1.81 -2.95
N ASP A 126 3.64 2.59 -3.79
CA ASP A 126 3.62 4.04 -3.70
C ASP A 126 2.21 4.59 -3.94
N GLN A 127 1.54 4.13 -4.99
CA GLN A 127 0.18 4.54 -5.32
C GLN A 127 -0.86 4.11 -4.27
N LEU A 128 -0.66 2.95 -3.62
CA LEU A 128 -1.51 2.48 -2.52
C LEU A 128 -1.60 3.52 -1.39
N ILE A 129 -0.50 4.22 -1.12
CA ILE A 129 -0.46 5.26 -0.07
C ILE A 129 -0.76 6.65 -0.66
N ASN A 130 -0.04 7.03 -1.71
CA ASN A 130 0.06 8.42 -2.19
C ASN A 130 -0.83 8.73 -3.40
N GLY A 131 -1.53 7.75 -3.96
CA GLY A 131 -2.39 7.95 -5.13
C GLY A 131 -3.43 9.04 -4.89
N ASN A 132 -3.57 9.97 -5.84
CA ASN A 132 -4.45 11.12 -5.71
C ASN A 132 -5.85 10.92 -6.35
N GLY A 133 -6.08 9.78 -7.02
CA GLY A 133 -7.34 9.47 -7.66
C GLY A 133 -7.64 10.29 -8.92
N ALA A 134 -6.67 11.07 -9.42
CA ALA A 134 -6.82 11.92 -10.59
C ALA A 134 -5.90 11.49 -11.73
N GLY A 135 -6.30 11.79 -12.98
CA GLY A 135 -5.52 11.42 -14.16
C GLY A 135 -5.40 9.90 -14.32
N ASN A 136 -4.18 9.40 -14.28
CA ASN A 136 -3.86 7.97 -14.44
C ASN A 136 -3.55 7.28 -13.09
N GLU A 137 -3.97 7.88 -11.98
CA GLU A 137 -3.73 7.35 -10.64
C GLU A 137 -5.04 6.93 -9.98
N PHE A 138 -5.02 5.81 -9.25
CA PHE A 138 -6.14 5.46 -8.37
C PHE A 138 -5.99 6.18 -7.01
N ALA A 139 -7.09 6.30 -6.27
CA ALA A 139 -7.07 6.92 -4.94
C ALA A 139 -6.34 6.00 -3.93
N GLY A 140 -5.30 6.51 -3.29
CA GLY A 140 -4.54 5.85 -2.24
C GLY A 140 -5.14 6.09 -0.84
N LEU A 141 -4.54 5.49 0.19
CA LEU A 141 -5.03 5.55 1.57
C LEU A 141 -5.15 6.99 2.10
N ILE A 142 -4.22 7.88 1.75
CA ILE A 142 -4.27 9.28 2.15
C ILE A 142 -5.53 9.96 1.61
N GLN A 143 -5.87 9.70 0.35
CA GLN A 143 -7.04 10.29 -0.32
C GLN A 143 -8.36 9.64 0.11
N LEU A 144 -8.35 8.34 0.42
CA LEU A 144 -9.53 7.59 0.80
C LEU A 144 -9.95 7.82 2.26
N CYS A 145 -9.02 8.27 3.12
CA CYS A 145 -9.32 8.54 4.52
C CYS A 145 -10.25 9.76 4.63
N ALA A 146 -11.46 9.54 5.11
CA ALA A 146 -12.44 10.59 5.31
C ALA A 146 -12.05 11.50 6.50
N SER A 147 -12.39 12.78 6.42
CA SER A 147 -12.09 13.76 7.49
C SER A 147 -12.70 13.38 8.85
N GLY A 148 -13.82 12.67 8.84
CA GLY A 148 -14.48 12.15 10.06
C GLY A 148 -13.83 10.89 10.63
N GLN A 149 -12.84 10.31 9.94
CA GLN A 149 -12.08 9.12 10.33
C GLN A 149 -10.62 9.46 10.66
N THR A 150 -10.38 10.70 11.14
CA THR A 150 -9.03 11.18 11.50
C THR A 150 -8.92 11.33 13.00
N ALA A 151 -7.96 10.62 13.61
CA ALA A 151 -7.69 10.71 15.04
C ALA A 151 -7.09 12.09 15.41
N THR A 152 -7.36 12.53 16.61
CA THR A 152 -6.99 13.87 17.10
C THR A 152 -5.52 13.94 17.48
N THR A 153 -4.71 14.60 16.65
CA THR A 153 -3.28 14.83 16.89
C THR A 153 -2.95 16.28 17.22
N GLY A 154 -3.99 17.09 17.52
CA GLY A 154 -3.83 18.52 17.79
C GLY A 154 -3.66 19.37 16.52
N ALA A 155 -3.69 20.69 16.69
CA ALA A 155 -3.61 21.65 15.56
C ALA A 155 -2.24 21.65 14.85
N THR A 156 -1.18 21.36 15.57
CA THR A 156 0.22 21.37 15.08
C THR A 156 0.84 19.96 14.98
N GLY A 157 0.01 18.93 15.11
CA GLY A 157 0.50 17.56 15.22
C GLY A 157 1.06 17.23 16.62
N SER A 158 1.34 15.94 16.85
CA SER A 158 1.89 15.44 18.11
C SER A 158 2.78 14.21 17.90
N ALA A 159 3.59 13.88 18.90
CA ALA A 159 4.30 12.62 18.92
C ALA A 159 3.30 11.45 19.09
N ILE A 160 3.68 10.28 18.60
CA ILE A 160 2.86 9.07 18.77
C ILE A 160 2.64 8.80 20.28
N SER A 161 1.41 8.42 20.63
CA SER A 161 1.03 7.98 21.96
C SER A 161 0.05 6.82 21.89
N PHE A 162 -0.10 6.07 22.97
CA PHE A 162 -1.11 5.00 23.03
C PHE A 162 -2.53 5.55 22.89
N ALA A 163 -2.81 6.73 23.47
CA ALA A 163 -4.12 7.36 23.33
C ALA A 163 -4.50 7.67 21.87
N ILE A 164 -3.54 8.06 21.01
CA ILE A 164 -3.79 8.25 19.59
C ILE A 164 -4.05 6.91 18.87
N LEU A 165 -3.33 5.85 19.26
CA LEU A 165 -3.56 4.52 18.70
C LEU A 165 -4.91 3.95 19.12
N ASP A 166 -5.32 4.15 20.38
CA ASP A 166 -6.64 3.75 20.88
C ASP A 166 -7.74 4.51 20.13
N GLU A 167 -7.64 5.84 20.01
CA GLU A 167 -8.59 6.65 19.25
C GLU A 167 -8.67 6.23 17.78
N LEU A 168 -7.50 5.92 17.18
CA LEU A 168 -7.43 5.43 15.80
C LEU A 168 -8.16 4.10 15.61
N MET A 169 -8.03 3.18 16.57
CA MET A 169 -8.74 1.91 16.56
C MET A 169 -10.24 2.09 16.82
N ASP A 170 -10.61 2.97 17.76
CA ASP A 170 -12.01 3.26 18.09
C ASP A 170 -12.77 3.82 16.90
N LEU A 171 -12.14 4.65 16.06
CA LEU A 171 -12.76 5.18 14.84
C LEU A 171 -13.17 4.09 13.85
N VAL A 172 -12.44 2.98 13.79
CA VAL A 172 -12.76 1.83 12.92
C VAL A 172 -13.73 0.88 13.61
N THR A 173 -13.54 0.64 14.92
CA THR A 173 -14.40 -0.28 15.69
C THR A 173 -15.76 0.30 16.06
N ASP A 174 -15.96 1.62 15.88
CA ASP A 174 -17.28 2.24 16.09
C ASP A 174 -18.34 1.52 15.26
N LYS A 175 -19.42 1.14 15.93
CA LYS A 175 -20.57 0.42 15.32
C LYS A 175 -20.21 -0.97 14.76
N ASP A 176 -19.52 -1.77 15.55
CA ASP A 176 -19.18 -3.17 15.28
C ASP A 176 -18.17 -3.40 14.16
N GLY A 177 -17.33 -2.41 13.85
CA GLY A 177 -16.18 -2.59 12.97
C GLY A 177 -15.07 -3.44 13.59
N GLN A 178 -14.16 -3.96 12.77
CA GLN A 178 -12.96 -4.70 13.21
C GLN A 178 -11.72 -4.09 12.55
N VAL A 179 -10.63 -3.98 13.31
CA VAL A 179 -9.34 -3.54 12.78
C VAL A 179 -8.49 -4.76 12.45
N ASP A 180 -8.14 -4.93 11.17
CA ASP A 180 -7.34 -6.05 10.70
C ASP A 180 -5.87 -5.68 10.56
N TYR A 181 -5.55 -4.40 10.37
CA TYR A 181 -4.17 -3.95 10.21
C TYR A 181 -3.96 -2.51 10.68
N ILE A 182 -2.73 -2.24 11.11
CA ILE A 182 -2.20 -0.89 11.30
C ILE A 182 -0.98 -0.75 10.39
N THR A 183 -0.86 0.36 9.66
CA THR A 183 0.35 0.62 8.87
C THR A 183 0.97 1.96 9.22
N MET A 184 2.30 1.96 9.36
CA MET A 184 3.07 3.15 9.74
C MET A 184 4.47 3.13 9.12
N HIS A 185 5.06 4.32 9.00
CA HIS A 185 6.45 4.46 8.52
C HIS A 185 7.45 3.90 9.54
N ALA A 186 8.62 3.45 9.07
CA ALA A 186 9.69 2.91 9.91
C ALA A 186 10.11 3.85 11.06
N ARG A 187 10.09 5.17 10.81
CA ARG A 187 10.39 6.19 11.82
C ARG A 187 9.39 6.13 12.99
N THR A 188 8.11 6.07 12.67
CA THR A 188 7.02 6.00 13.66
C THR A 188 7.02 4.68 14.41
N LEU A 189 7.28 3.56 13.71
CA LEU A 189 7.44 2.25 14.34
C LEU A 189 8.60 2.22 15.36
N ARG A 190 9.70 2.92 15.06
CA ARG A 190 10.80 3.08 16.01
C ARG A 190 10.38 3.84 17.25
N SER A 191 9.57 4.90 17.10
CA SER A 191 9.03 5.68 18.21
C SER A 191 8.01 4.89 19.02
N TYR A 192 7.16 4.09 18.38
CA TYR A 192 6.28 3.14 19.06
C TYR A 192 7.07 2.16 19.94
N LYS A 193 8.14 1.55 19.40
CA LYS A 193 9.03 0.67 20.17
C LYS A 193 9.76 1.41 21.31
N ALA A 194 10.00 2.70 21.19
CA ALA A 194 10.56 3.52 22.26
C ALA A 194 9.54 3.74 23.38
N LEU A 195 8.27 3.98 23.05
CA LEU A 195 7.19 4.05 24.04
C LEU A 195 7.04 2.75 24.83
N LEU A 196 7.05 1.59 24.16
CA LEU A 196 7.00 0.28 24.83
C LEU A 196 8.17 0.09 25.81
N ARG A 197 9.39 0.48 25.43
CA ARG A 197 10.57 0.41 26.29
C ARG A 197 10.47 1.36 27.50
N ALA A 198 9.86 2.53 27.35
CA ALA A 198 9.67 3.50 28.42
C ALA A 198 8.70 3.01 29.51
N LEU A 199 7.77 2.13 29.16
CA LEU A 199 6.89 1.45 30.12
C LEU A 199 7.59 0.37 30.98
N GLY A 200 8.88 0.13 30.76
CA GLY A 200 9.71 -0.73 31.61
C GLY A 200 9.64 -2.23 31.31
N GLY A 201 9.17 -2.66 30.16
CA GLY A 201 8.98 -4.07 29.90
C GLY A 201 9.53 -4.60 28.58
N ALA A 202 10.45 -5.56 28.67
CA ALA A 202 10.72 -6.51 27.58
C ALA A 202 9.51 -7.45 27.30
N SER A 203 8.49 -7.44 28.17
CA SER A 203 7.34 -8.35 28.13
C SER A 203 6.07 -7.75 27.50
N ILE A 204 6.09 -6.48 27.07
CA ILE A 204 4.94 -5.79 26.45
C ILE A 204 5.06 -5.78 24.92
N ASN A 205 5.99 -6.52 24.37
CA ASN A 205 6.14 -6.60 22.92
C ASN A 205 5.13 -7.62 22.38
N GLU A 206 3.94 -7.14 22.03
CA GLU A 206 2.95 -7.96 21.34
C GLU A 206 3.46 -8.28 19.93
N VAL A 207 3.38 -9.55 19.57
CA VAL A 207 3.78 -10.06 18.25
C VAL A 207 2.67 -10.94 17.75
N VAL A 208 2.27 -10.75 16.51
CA VAL A 208 1.31 -11.60 15.81
C VAL A 208 2.01 -12.34 14.69
N GLU A 209 1.76 -13.63 14.60
CA GLU A 209 2.24 -14.48 13.52
C GLU A 209 1.29 -14.40 12.34
N LEU A 210 1.82 -14.00 11.17
CA LEU A 210 1.06 -13.95 9.92
C LEU A 210 0.89 -15.35 9.29
N PRO A 211 -0.14 -15.54 8.45
CA PRO A 211 -0.25 -16.72 7.60
C PRO A 211 0.99 -16.88 6.71
N GLY A 212 1.96 -17.63 7.11
CA GLY A 212 3.28 -17.76 6.47
C GLY A 212 4.43 -17.77 7.46
N GLY A 213 4.13 -17.71 8.77
CA GLY A 213 5.10 -17.88 9.85
C GLY A 213 5.97 -16.64 10.13
N ALA A 214 5.64 -15.49 9.53
CA ALA A 214 6.36 -14.25 9.78
C ALA A 214 5.78 -13.52 10.99
N GLU A 215 6.61 -13.22 11.97
CA GLU A 215 6.25 -12.43 13.13
C GLU A 215 6.30 -10.93 12.82
N VAL A 216 5.24 -10.21 13.18
CA VAL A 216 5.16 -8.76 13.08
C VAL A 216 4.78 -8.16 14.43
N PRO A 217 5.27 -6.94 14.78
CA PRO A 217 4.81 -6.26 15.97
C PRO A 217 3.31 -6.00 15.89
N ALA A 218 2.63 -6.05 17.01
CA ALA A 218 1.20 -5.85 17.13
C ALA A 218 0.86 -4.79 18.17
N TYR A 219 -0.35 -4.28 18.09
CA TYR A 219 -0.99 -3.45 19.10
C TYR A 219 -2.41 -3.93 19.34
N SER A 220 -2.73 -4.28 20.59
CA SER A 220 -4.05 -4.84 20.96
C SER A 220 -4.48 -6.02 20.05
N GLY A 221 -3.53 -6.92 19.71
CA GLY A 221 -3.77 -8.06 18.82
C GLY A 221 -3.79 -7.74 17.33
N THR A 222 -3.72 -6.47 16.92
CA THR A 222 -3.72 -6.06 15.52
C THR A 222 -2.28 -5.93 15.00
N PRO A 223 -1.93 -6.56 13.86
CA PRO A 223 -0.59 -6.50 13.29
C PRO A 223 -0.24 -5.09 12.80
N ILE A 224 1.01 -4.68 13.03
CA ILE A 224 1.55 -3.40 12.58
C ILE A 224 2.48 -3.65 11.41
N PHE A 225 2.11 -3.16 10.23
CA PHE A 225 2.92 -3.24 9.02
C PHE A 225 3.78 -1.99 8.84
N ARG A 226 5.07 -2.22 8.57
CA ARG A 226 5.96 -1.15 8.15
C ARG A 226 5.70 -0.85 6.68
N ASN A 227 5.49 0.44 6.36
CA ASN A 227 5.39 0.92 4.99
C ASN A 227 6.23 2.19 4.82
N ASP A 228 7.32 2.09 4.05
CA ASP A 228 8.26 3.19 3.85
C ASP A 228 7.81 4.18 2.77
N TYR A 229 6.69 3.91 2.07
CA TYR A 229 6.07 4.86 1.12
C TYR A 229 5.19 5.90 1.80
N ILE A 230 4.89 5.74 3.10
CA ILE A 230 4.17 6.76 3.86
C ILE A 230 5.08 8.01 3.97
N PRO A 231 4.63 9.19 3.52
CA PRO A 231 5.44 10.39 3.55
C PRO A 231 5.84 10.79 4.98
N THR A 232 7.07 11.28 5.14
CA THR A 232 7.59 11.79 6.41
C THR A 232 7.87 13.29 6.37
N ASN A 233 7.42 13.96 5.33
CA ASN A 233 7.59 15.39 5.06
C ASN A 233 6.26 16.16 5.02
N GLN A 234 5.19 15.56 5.51
CA GLN A 234 3.89 16.22 5.60
C GLN A 234 3.93 17.42 6.53
N THR A 235 3.00 18.36 6.31
CA THR A 235 2.88 19.56 7.15
C THR A 235 1.49 19.62 7.78
N LYS A 236 1.43 19.83 9.10
CA LYS A 236 0.19 20.04 9.84
C LYS A 236 0.31 21.26 10.74
N GLY A 237 -0.58 22.27 10.56
CA GLY A 237 -0.60 23.49 11.39
C GLY A 237 0.73 24.25 11.43
N GLY A 238 1.51 24.22 10.35
CA GLY A 238 2.83 24.86 10.26
C GLY A 238 4.00 23.98 10.73
N THR A 239 3.75 22.84 11.36
CA THR A 239 4.79 21.84 11.71
C THR A 239 5.10 20.98 10.51
N THR A 240 6.35 20.99 10.05
CA THR A 240 6.86 20.18 8.96
C THR A 240 7.44 18.86 9.48
N GLY A 241 7.62 17.90 8.58
CA GLY A 241 8.20 16.60 8.94
C GLY A 241 7.23 15.65 9.63
N CYS A 242 5.93 15.89 9.50
CA CYS A 242 4.90 14.99 9.98
C CYS A 242 4.74 13.75 9.08
N THR A 243 4.11 12.72 9.63
CA THR A 243 3.74 11.49 8.95
C THR A 243 2.34 11.06 9.37
N THR A 244 1.76 10.08 8.68
CA THR A 244 0.43 9.54 8.95
C THR A 244 0.52 8.07 9.34
N ILE A 245 -0.33 7.65 10.28
CA ILE A 245 -0.59 6.25 10.62
C ILE A 245 -1.97 5.90 10.08
N PHE A 246 -2.14 4.71 9.52
CA PHE A 246 -3.44 4.20 9.08
C PHE A 246 -3.80 2.94 9.86
N ALA A 247 -5.07 2.80 10.17
CA ALA A 247 -5.68 1.57 10.65
C ALA A 247 -6.91 1.27 9.81
N GLY A 248 -7.14 0.02 9.50
CA GLY A 248 -8.28 -0.32 8.66
C GLY A 248 -8.65 -1.79 8.71
N THR A 249 -9.75 -2.06 8.02
CA THR A 249 -10.32 -3.37 7.80
C THR A 249 -9.97 -3.85 6.39
N LEU A 250 -9.69 -5.12 6.25
CA LEU A 250 -9.55 -5.78 4.96
C LEU A 250 -10.89 -6.34 4.51
N ASP A 251 -11.15 -6.36 3.21
CA ASP A 251 -12.36 -6.99 2.68
C ASP A 251 -12.27 -8.51 2.80
N ASP A 252 -13.37 -9.13 3.19
CA ASP A 252 -13.52 -10.59 3.31
C ASP A 252 -14.05 -11.26 2.03
N GLY A 253 -14.15 -10.49 0.93
CA GLY A 253 -14.72 -10.91 -0.34
C GLY A 253 -16.22 -10.59 -0.49
N SER A 254 -16.85 -10.04 0.56
CA SER A 254 -18.28 -9.67 0.52
C SER A 254 -18.53 -8.32 -0.18
N ARG A 255 -17.50 -7.50 -0.37
CA ARG A 255 -17.58 -6.12 -0.91
C ARG A 255 -18.48 -5.19 -0.09
N THR A 256 -18.58 -5.43 1.20
CA THR A 256 -19.45 -4.65 2.10
C THR A 256 -18.67 -3.68 2.97
N HIS A 257 -17.47 -4.07 3.39
CA HIS A 257 -16.61 -3.26 4.25
C HIS A 257 -15.14 -3.55 3.93
N GLY A 258 -14.26 -2.67 4.38
CA GLY A 258 -12.82 -2.88 4.24
C GLY A 258 -12.23 -2.41 2.92
N ILE A 259 -10.95 -2.71 2.76
CA ILE A 259 -10.12 -2.35 1.62
C ILE A 259 -9.82 -3.59 0.80
N ALA A 260 -9.96 -3.49 -0.52
CA ALA A 260 -9.53 -4.49 -1.47
C ALA A 260 -8.72 -3.87 -2.60
N GLY A 261 -7.63 -4.55 -3.00
CA GLY A 261 -6.97 -4.27 -4.27
C GLY A 261 -7.86 -4.72 -5.43
N LEU A 262 -7.88 -3.97 -6.51
CA LEU A 262 -8.62 -4.33 -7.71
C LEU A 262 -7.68 -4.78 -8.82
N THR A 263 -8.09 -5.77 -9.58
CA THR A 263 -7.39 -6.23 -10.79
C THR A 263 -8.39 -6.58 -11.89
N ALA A 264 -7.93 -6.58 -13.16
CA ALA A 264 -8.80 -6.97 -14.27
C ALA A 264 -8.95 -8.49 -14.33
N THR A 265 -10.16 -9.00 -14.52
CA THR A 265 -10.47 -10.44 -14.52
C THR A 265 -9.67 -11.23 -15.56
N GLN A 266 -9.50 -10.66 -16.78
CA GLN A 266 -8.80 -11.34 -17.88
C GLN A 266 -7.28 -11.14 -17.87
N ALA A 267 -6.78 -10.26 -16.99
CA ALA A 267 -5.38 -9.84 -16.91
C ALA A 267 -4.96 -9.63 -15.46
N ALA A 268 -5.23 -10.65 -14.63
CA ALA A 268 -4.92 -10.59 -13.20
C ALA A 268 -3.40 -10.59 -12.96
N GLY A 269 -2.92 -9.66 -12.12
CA GLY A 269 -1.52 -9.56 -11.75
C GLY A 269 -0.63 -8.91 -12.81
N ILE A 270 0.68 -9.06 -12.60
CA ILE A 270 1.69 -8.51 -13.51
C ILE A 270 1.83 -9.43 -14.72
N GLN A 271 1.65 -8.88 -15.91
CA GLN A 271 1.80 -9.57 -17.19
C GLN A 271 3.05 -9.07 -17.91
N VAL A 272 3.76 -10.01 -18.53
CA VAL A 272 4.87 -9.72 -19.45
C VAL A 272 4.44 -10.12 -20.85
N VAL A 273 4.44 -9.18 -21.76
CA VAL A 273 4.02 -9.36 -23.16
C VAL A 273 5.19 -9.08 -24.06
N ASP A 274 5.48 -10.01 -24.95
CA ASP A 274 6.43 -9.79 -26.05
C ASP A 274 5.77 -8.87 -27.09
N VAL A 275 6.38 -7.71 -27.33
CA VAL A 275 5.91 -6.72 -28.31
C VAL A 275 6.60 -6.95 -29.66
N GLY A 276 7.78 -7.55 -29.65
CA GLY A 276 8.61 -7.77 -30.81
C GLY A 276 9.75 -6.76 -30.96
N GLU A 277 10.30 -6.68 -32.15
CA GLU A 277 11.37 -5.74 -32.50
C GLU A 277 10.84 -4.32 -32.69
N SER A 278 11.63 -3.32 -32.30
CA SER A 278 11.34 -1.91 -32.55
C SER A 278 11.39 -1.60 -34.05
N GLU A 279 10.54 -0.69 -34.51
CA GLU A 279 10.54 -0.27 -35.92
C GLU A 279 11.79 0.57 -36.27
N ASP A 280 12.37 1.27 -35.31
CA ASP A 280 13.43 2.27 -35.55
C ASP A 280 14.82 1.82 -35.06
N SER A 281 14.92 0.71 -34.31
CA SER A 281 16.19 0.25 -33.73
C SER A 281 16.25 -1.27 -33.62
N ASP A 282 17.49 -1.83 -33.61
CA ASP A 282 17.73 -3.25 -33.35
C ASP A 282 17.55 -3.56 -31.85
N GLU A 283 16.30 -3.43 -31.37
CA GLU A 283 15.92 -3.64 -29.98
C GLU A 283 14.68 -4.52 -29.89
N HIS A 284 14.72 -5.53 -29.03
CA HIS A 284 13.57 -6.36 -28.73
C HIS A 284 12.88 -5.82 -27.48
N ILE A 285 11.56 -5.62 -27.57
CA ILE A 285 10.74 -4.93 -26.56
C ILE A 285 9.87 -5.95 -25.84
N TRP A 286 10.01 -5.99 -24.52
CA TRP A 286 9.14 -6.73 -23.61
C TRP A 286 8.37 -5.75 -22.74
N ARG A 287 7.04 -5.79 -22.81
CA ARG A 287 6.17 -4.90 -22.03
C ARG A 287 5.67 -5.57 -20.77
N VAL A 288 6.06 -5.01 -19.63
CA VAL A 288 5.49 -5.35 -18.31
C VAL A 288 4.29 -4.45 -18.07
N LYS A 289 3.12 -5.04 -17.82
CA LYS A 289 1.89 -4.29 -17.55
C LYS A 289 1.09 -4.92 -16.41
N TRP A 290 0.39 -4.07 -15.67
CA TRP A 290 -0.53 -4.47 -14.63
C TRP A 290 -1.71 -3.52 -14.57
N TYR A 291 -2.92 -4.07 -14.67
CA TYR A 291 -4.16 -3.34 -14.49
C TYR A 291 -4.60 -3.47 -13.03
N CYS A 292 -4.51 -2.40 -12.29
CA CYS A 292 -4.70 -2.41 -10.85
C CYS A 292 -5.47 -1.19 -10.36
N GLY A 293 -6.01 -1.30 -9.16
CA GLY A 293 -6.75 -0.23 -8.49
C GLY A 293 -6.86 -0.53 -7.00
N LEU A 294 -7.60 0.33 -6.31
CA LEU A 294 -7.92 0.17 -4.90
C LEU A 294 -9.39 0.55 -4.68
N ALA A 295 -10.10 -0.24 -3.89
CA ALA A 295 -11.45 0.07 -3.44
C ALA A 295 -11.50 0.12 -1.92
N LEU A 296 -12.23 1.09 -1.39
CA LEU A 296 -12.65 1.15 0.01
C LEU A 296 -14.17 1.09 0.01
N PHE A 297 -14.74 -0.01 0.48
CA PHE A 297 -16.20 -0.19 0.42
C PHE A 297 -16.94 0.66 1.45
N SER A 298 -16.48 0.67 2.70
CA SER A 298 -17.02 1.52 3.76
C SER A 298 -16.03 2.59 4.19
N GLU A 299 -16.47 3.85 4.34
CA GLU A 299 -15.62 4.92 4.90
C GLU A 299 -15.17 4.62 6.32
N LYS A 300 -16.00 3.91 7.08
CA LYS A 300 -15.69 3.47 8.45
C LYS A 300 -14.57 2.41 8.51
N GLY A 301 -14.33 1.70 7.42
CA GLY A 301 -13.29 0.68 7.33
C GLY A 301 -11.86 1.22 7.23
N LEU A 302 -11.65 2.54 7.24
CA LEU A 302 -10.33 3.16 7.20
C LEU A 302 -10.28 4.38 8.11
N ALA A 303 -9.32 4.42 9.02
CA ALA A 303 -9.02 5.60 9.83
C ALA A 303 -7.55 5.99 9.68
N CYS A 304 -7.26 7.26 9.90
CA CYS A 304 -5.90 7.78 9.86
C CYS A 304 -5.60 8.68 11.07
N ALA A 305 -4.32 8.73 11.47
CA ALA A 305 -3.78 9.69 12.41
C ALA A 305 -2.70 10.50 11.68
N ASP A 306 -3.07 11.66 11.15
CA ASP A 306 -2.18 12.58 10.46
C ASP A 306 -1.40 13.47 11.44
N GLY A 307 -0.29 14.07 11.01
CA GLY A 307 0.45 15.01 11.84
C GLY A 307 1.28 14.36 12.97
N ILE A 308 1.72 13.12 12.81
CA ILE A 308 2.64 12.48 13.75
C ILE A 308 4.06 13.02 13.55
N THR A 309 4.67 13.60 14.59
CA THR A 309 5.88 14.45 14.53
C THR A 309 7.18 13.76 14.93
N ASN A 310 7.26 12.48 15.18
CA ASN A 310 8.49 11.83 15.67
C ASN A 310 9.52 11.48 14.63
#